data_7e938b13d5ba502e7c6a2f89dfec300c
#
_entry.id   7e938b13d5ba502e7c6a2f89dfec300c
#
_cell.length_a   1.000
_cell.length_b   1.000
_cell.length_c   1.000
_cell.angle_alpha   90.00
_cell.angle_beta   90.00
_cell.angle_gamma   90.00
#
_symmetry.space_group_name_H-M   'P 1'
#
loop_
_entity.id
_entity.type
_entity.pdbx_description
1 polymer ?
#
loop_
_entity_poly.entity_id
_entity_poly.type
_entity_poly.pdbx_seq_one_letter_code
_entity_poly.pdbx_strand_id
1 'polypeptide(L)'
;GERDIVYVGRYHCNTNNYKSQSGVKPKANITRSAARTSIHNLGSNIWQSDIQMRMTIWMLYLVEFADWNSQKTIGKGCGNNSATENMGYTDSMPYHTGTTLASRDSYGLGTQYRYIEGLWDNVYDWGDGCYYNSNGLNIINTPSSFSDNSGGIAVGVPSSGWPSAFTVATVAGLEWVIYPTASGGSETTYSADYWNFDASNPCLYFGGSYDQGGGLGLFCVGYSGASSSYAYIGCRLQKLP
;
A
#
# COMPACT_ATOMS: atom_id res chain seq x y z
N GLY A 1 -18.25 -1.25 -4.10
CA GLY A 1 -19.22 -2.34 -3.98
C GLY A 1 -18.53 -3.64 -3.65
N GLU A 2 -19.30 -4.64 -3.25
CA GLU A 2 -18.79 -5.98 -2.99
C GLU A 2 -18.15 -6.58 -4.24
N ARG A 3 -17.06 -7.31 -4.07
CA ARG A 3 -16.32 -7.96 -5.15
C ARG A 3 -16.08 -9.42 -4.81
N ASP A 4 -16.55 -10.32 -5.64
CA ASP A 4 -16.40 -11.76 -5.42
C ASP A 4 -14.94 -12.22 -5.59
N ILE A 5 -14.23 -11.65 -6.54
CA ILE A 5 -12.84 -12.01 -6.87
C ILE A 5 -12.07 -10.75 -7.24
N VAL A 6 -10.85 -10.63 -6.71
CA VAL A 6 -9.86 -9.63 -7.12
C VAL A 6 -8.53 -10.33 -7.34
N TYR A 7 -7.92 -10.13 -8.50
CA TYR A 7 -6.55 -10.57 -8.76
C TYR A 7 -5.60 -9.41 -8.50
N VAL A 8 -4.56 -9.65 -7.74
CA VAL A 8 -3.53 -8.66 -7.39
C VAL A 8 -2.22 -9.02 -8.07
N GLY A 9 -1.53 -8.04 -8.61
CA GLY A 9 -0.20 -8.26 -9.15
C GLY A 9 0.77 -8.74 -8.06
N ARG A 10 1.40 -9.90 -8.27
CA ARG A 10 2.41 -10.43 -7.33
C ARG A 10 3.52 -9.41 -7.08
N TYR A 11 3.96 -8.75 -8.12
CA TYR A 11 5.02 -7.72 -8.09
C TYR A 11 4.43 -6.34 -8.35
N HIS A 12 5.18 -5.31 -8.00
CA HIS A 12 4.90 -3.94 -8.49
C HIS A 12 4.85 -3.92 -10.02
N CYS A 13 4.24 -2.90 -10.59
CA CYS A 13 4.34 -2.67 -12.03
C CYS A 13 5.78 -2.43 -12.43
N ASN A 14 6.22 -3.05 -13.53
CA ASN A 14 7.60 -2.91 -14.00
C ASN A 14 7.84 -1.65 -14.83
N THR A 15 9.11 -1.28 -14.99
CA THR A 15 9.54 -0.08 -15.73
C THR A 15 9.25 -0.12 -17.23
N ASN A 16 9.10 -1.32 -17.81
CA ASN A 16 9.04 -1.48 -19.27
C ASN A 16 7.61 -1.37 -19.83
N ASN A 17 6.63 -1.97 -19.14
CA ASN A 17 5.29 -2.13 -19.70
C ASN A 17 4.17 -2.17 -18.64
N TYR A 18 4.45 -1.78 -17.41
CA TYR A 18 3.51 -1.77 -16.26
C TYR A 18 2.93 -3.14 -15.86
N LYS A 19 3.46 -4.24 -16.40
CA LYS A 19 3.04 -5.59 -15.98
C LYS A 19 3.69 -5.98 -14.64
N SER A 20 3.03 -6.86 -13.91
CA SER A 20 3.58 -7.53 -12.73
C SER A 20 4.53 -8.63 -13.22
N GLN A 21 5.84 -8.46 -13.05
CA GLN A 21 6.85 -9.34 -13.65
C GLN A 21 8.10 -9.43 -12.78
N SER A 22 8.61 -10.65 -12.58
CA SER A 22 9.88 -10.94 -11.93
C SER A 22 11.08 -10.49 -12.75
N GLY A 23 12.21 -10.23 -12.11
CA GLY A 23 13.51 -9.93 -12.74
C GLY A 23 13.66 -8.51 -13.25
N VAL A 24 12.68 -7.62 -13.06
CA VAL A 24 12.68 -6.25 -13.58
C VAL A 24 12.47 -5.26 -12.43
N LYS A 25 13.06 -4.07 -12.52
CA LYS A 25 12.85 -3.00 -11.54
C LYS A 25 11.39 -2.52 -11.50
N PRO A 26 10.89 -2.13 -10.30
CA PRO A 26 9.58 -1.52 -10.18
C PRO A 26 9.53 -0.17 -10.90
N LYS A 27 8.37 0.15 -11.48
CA LYS A 27 8.09 1.48 -12.02
C LYS A 27 7.91 2.46 -10.88
N ALA A 28 8.82 3.39 -10.77
CA ALA A 28 8.76 4.55 -9.89
C ALA A 28 8.89 5.84 -10.70
N ASN A 29 9.01 7.00 -10.05
CA ASN A 29 9.03 8.31 -10.71
C ASN A 29 7.80 8.52 -11.63
N ILE A 30 6.62 8.25 -11.09
CA ILE A 30 5.36 8.37 -11.82
C ILE A 30 4.31 9.00 -10.90
N THR A 31 3.46 9.89 -11.43
CA THR A 31 2.31 10.41 -10.69
C THR A 31 1.22 9.34 -10.56
N ARG A 32 0.36 9.45 -9.55
CA ARG A 32 -0.75 8.50 -9.36
C ARG A 32 -1.67 8.44 -10.58
N SER A 33 -2.04 9.58 -11.14
CA SER A 33 -2.91 9.66 -12.33
C SER A 33 -2.27 9.04 -13.58
N ALA A 34 -0.96 9.25 -13.79
CA ALA A 34 -0.24 8.64 -14.91
C ALA A 34 -0.12 7.11 -14.74
N ALA A 35 0.10 6.62 -13.52
CA ALA A 35 0.09 5.20 -13.20
C ALA A 35 -1.29 4.58 -13.47
N ARG A 36 -2.37 5.21 -12.99
CA ARG A 36 -3.76 4.80 -13.25
C ARG A 36 -4.02 4.63 -14.74
N THR A 37 -3.70 5.64 -15.55
CA THR A 37 -3.89 5.62 -17.00
C THR A 37 -3.07 4.51 -17.67
N SER A 38 -1.78 4.41 -17.32
CA SER A 38 -0.88 3.42 -17.93
C SER A 38 -1.29 1.99 -17.63
N ILE A 39 -1.74 1.72 -16.40
CA ILE A 39 -2.21 0.41 -15.97
C ILE A 39 -3.54 0.07 -16.66
N HIS A 40 -4.48 1.01 -16.70
CA HIS A 40 -5.79 0.77 -17.34
C HIS A 40 -5.68 0.51 -18.85
N ASN A 41 -4.66 1.08 -19.50
CA ASN A 41 -4.36 0.79 -20.92
C ASN A 41 -3.93 -0.68 -21.18
N LEU A 42 -3.64 -1.47 -20.15
CA LEU A 42 -3.36 -2.90 -20.29
C LEU A 42 -4.61 -3.75 -20.54
N GLY A 43 -5.79 -3.23 -20.20
CA GLY A 43 -7.07 -3.90 -20.43
C GLY A 43 -8.21 -3.25 -19.65
N SER A 44 -9.43 -3.39 -20.14
CA SER A 44 -10.62 -2.71 -19.60
C SER A 44 -10.96 -3.07 -18.15
N ASN A 45 -10.52 -4.22 -17.67
CA ASN A 45 -10.72 -4.68 -16.29
C ASN A 45 -9.43 -4.67 -15.45
N ILE A 46 -8.36 -4.06 -15.96
CA ILE A 46 -7.08 -3.89 -15.25
C ILE A 46 -7.02 -2.47 -14.69
N TRP A 47 -6.78 -2.36 -13.40
CA TRP A 47 -6.81 -1.12 -12.64
C TRP A 47 -5.54 -0.99 -11.77
N GLN A 48 -5.21 0.22 -11.39
CA GLN A 48 -4.25 0.45 -10.32
C GLN A 48 -4.83 -0.11 -9.01
N SER A 49 -3.98 -0.69 -8.16
CA SER A 49 -4.39 -1.19 -6.85
C SER A 49 -5.07 -0.10 -6.03
N ASP A 50 -6.21 -0.41 -5.46
CA ASP A 50 -7.04 0.54 -4.73
C ASP A 50 -7.05 0.29 -3.21
N ILE A 51 -7.62 1.24 -2.49
CA ILE A 51 -7.75 1.17 -1.04
C ILE A 51 -8.59 -0.04 -0.59
N GLN A 52 -9.59 -0.46 -1.35
CA GLN A 52 -10.41 -1.62 -0.98
C GLN A 52 -9.58 -2.91 -1.01
N MET A 53 -8.77 -3.09 -2.03
CA MET A 53 -7.82 -4.21 -2.10
C MET A 53 -6.82 -4.15 -0.94
N ARG A 54 -6.27 -2.97 -0.65
CA ARG A 54 -5.31 -2.79 0.46
C ARG A 54 -5.95 -3.12 1.81
N MET A 55 -7.15 -2.62 2.10
CA MET A 55 -7.90 -2.94 3.33
C MET A 55 -8.23 -4.42 3.44
N THR A 56 -8.58 -5.09 2.34
CA THR A 56 -8.79 -6.53 2.31
C THR A 56 -7.53 -7.29 2.72
N ILE A 57 -6.37 -6.93 2.19
CA ILE A 57 -5.08 -7.52 2.58
C ILE A 57 -4.80 -7.28 4.07
N TRP A 58 -5.04 -6.08 4.58
CA TRP A 58 -4.86 -5.76 6.00
C TRP A 58 -5.74 -6.64 6.90
N MET A 59 -7.01 -6.80 6.56
CA MET A 59 -7.93 -7.64 7.31
C MET A 59 -7.51 -9.11 7.31
N LEU A 60 -7.12 -9.65 6.15
CA LEU A 60 -6.61 -11.01 6.05
C LEU A 60 -5.37 -11.22 6.90
N TYR A 61 -4.44 -10.26 6.87
CA TYR A 61 -3.24 -10.31 7.69
C TYR A 61 -3.55 -10.29 9.19
N LEU A 62 -4.46 -9.39 9.64
CA LEU A 62 -4.85 -9.31 11.04
C LEU A 62 -5.55 -10.57 11.56
N VAL A 63 -6.39 -11.19 10.72
CA VAL A 63 -7.02 -12.48 11.06
C VAL A 63 -5.97 -13.59 11.19
N GLU A 64 -4.92 -13.56 10.38
CA GLU A 64 -3.91 -14.61 10.31
C GLU A 64 -2.81 -14.46 11.38
N PHE A 65 -2.34 -13.25 11.62
CA PHE A 65 -1.20 -12.98 12.53
C PHE A 65 -1.60 -12.37 13.87
N ALA A 66 -2.78 -11.76 13.98
CA ALA A 66 -3.24 -11.06 15.19
C ALA A 66 -2.23 -10.04 15.75
N ASP A 67 -1.42 -9.43 14.88
CA ASP A 67 -0.38 -8.47 15.22
C ASP A 67 -0.37 -7.32 14.20
N TRP A 68 -0.25 -6.08 14.66
CA TRP A 68 -0.14 -4.90 13.79
C TRP A 68 1.29 -4.66 13.28
N ASN A 69 2.28 -5.41 13.74
CA ASN A 69 3.67 -5.25 13.38
C ASN A 69 4.10 -6.29 12.32
N SER A 70 3.92 -5.95 11.05
CA SER A 70 4.28 -6.82 9.92
C SER A 70 5.79 -7.05 9.81
N GLN A 71 6.60 -6.11 10.26
CA GLN A 71 8.06 -6.26 10.28
C GLN A 71 8.52 -7.31 11.27
N LYS A 72 7.83 -7.41 12.42
CA LYS A 72 8.11 -8.43 13.45
C LYS A 72 7.66 -9.83 13.03
N THR A 73 6.48 -9.93 12.40
CA THR A 73 5.85 -11.22 12.07
C THR A 73 6.39 -11.84 10.78
N ILE A 74 6.63 -11.01 9.76
CA ILE A 74 7.08 -11.45 8.44
C ILE A 74 8.50 -11.00 8.14
N GLY A 75 8.84 -9.75 8.44
CA GLY A 75 10.19 -9.23 8.21
C GLY A 75 10.21 -7.78 7.76
N LYS A 76 11.37 -7.16 7.86
CA LYS A 76 11.57 -5.74 7.59
C LYS A 76 11.66 -5.40 6.10
N GLY A 77 11.94 -6.39 5.25
CA GLY A 77 12.16 -6.15 3.84
C GLY A 77 13.43 -5.36 3.52
N CYS A 78 13.46 -4.75 2.34
CA CYS A 78 14.62 -4.00 1.83
C CYS A 78 14.58 -2.49 2.18
N GLY A 79 14.11 -2.15 3.37
CA GLY A 79 13.89 -0.75 3.79
C GLY A 79 15.15 0.05 4.15
N ASN A 80 16.35 -0.43 3.86
CA ASN A 80 17.61 0.29 4.14
C ASN A 80 18.60 0.21 2.96
N ASN A 81 18.08 0.23 1.75
CA ASN A 81 18.88 0.27 0.53
C ASN A 81 19.01 1.70 0.00
N SER A 82 19.98 1.91 -0.88
CA SER A 82 20.19 3.20 -1.56
C SER A 82 19.39 3.35 -2.86
N ALA A 83 18.77 2.28 -3.34
CA ALA A 83 18.00 2.23 -4.59
C ALA A 83 17.04 1.04 -4.60
N THR A 84 16.10 1.07 -5.55
CA THR A 84 15.18 -0.04 -5.80
C THR A 84 15.89 -1.30 -6.28
N GLU A 85 15.41 -2.46 -5.84
CA GLU A 85 15.86 -3.78 -6.30
C GLU A 85 14.98 -4.32 -7.43
N ASN A 86 15.52 -5.26 -8.22
CA ASN A 86 14.70 -6.02 -9.17
C ASN A 86 13.70 -6.88 -8.40
N MET A 87 12.46 -6.89 -8.85
CA MET A 87 11.42 -7.75 -8.32
C MET A 87 11.72 -9.23 -8.59
N GLY A 88 11.09 -10.14 -7.84
CA GLY A 88 11.33 -11.58 -7.95
C GLY A 88 12.29 -12.13 -6.89
N TYR A 89 12.73 -11.29 -5.94
CA TYR A 89 13.60 -11.73 -4.86
C TYR A 89 12.90 -12.68 -3.87
N THR A 90 11.58 -12.81 -3.94
CA THR A 90 10.78 -13.74 -3.15
C THR A 90 10.30 -14.97 -3.94
N ASP A 91 10.75 -15.18 -5.17
CA ASP A 91 10.24 -16.24 -6.05
C ASP A 91 10.40 -17.66 -5.48
N SER A 92 11.45 -17.86 -4.69
CA SER A 92 11.73 -19.14 -4.03
C SER A 92 11.21 -19.21 -2.57
N MET A 93 10.55 -18.16 -2.08
CA MET A 93 10.08 -18.12 -0.69
C MET A 93 8.79 -18.93 -0.50
N PRO A 94 8.60 -19.53 0.68
CA PRO A 94 7.33 -20.13 1.07
C PRO A 94 6.20 -19.11 1.10
N TYR A 95 4.99 -19.60 1.07
CA TYR A 95 3.74 -18.87 0.91
C TYR A 95 3.57 -17.61 1.79
N HIS A 96 3.87 -17.68 3.07
CA HIS A 96 3.62 -16.53 3.96
C HIS A 96 4.86 -15.74 4.33
N THR A 97 6.01 -16.29 4.10
CA THR A 97 7.20 -15.75 4.73
C THR A 97 7.81 -14.59 3.97
N GLY A 98 8.09 -13.54 4.69
CA GLY A 98 8.94 -12.45 4.25
C GLY A 98 10.39 -12.89 4.17
N THR A 99 11.12 -12.77 5.26
CA THR A 99 12.52 -13.14 5.29
C THR A 99 12.75 -14.36 6.18
N THR A 100 13.08 -15.48 5.59
CA THR A 100 13.47 -16.70 6.33
C THR A 100 14.95 -16.74 6.68
N LEU A 101 15.75 -15.78 6.19
CA LEU A 101 17.19 -15.75 6.43
C LEU A 101 17.51 -14.78 7.57
N ALA A 102 18.15 -15.29 8.60
CA ALA A 102 18.58 -14.50 9.77
C ALA A 102 19.42 -13.26 9.42
N SER A 103 20.12 -13.29 8.28
CA SER A 103 20.86 -12.14 7.76
C SER A 103 19.98 -10.99 7.25
N ARG A 104 18.66 -11.16 7.23
CA ARG A 104 17.70 -10.19 6.73
C ARG A 104 16.88 -9.51 7.82
N ASP A 105 17.05 -9.87 9.08
CA ASP A 105 16.49 -9.13 10.23
C ASP A 105 17.02 -7.70 10.31
N SER A 106 18.08 -7.40 9.58
CA SER A 106 18.65 -6.08 9.40
C SER A 106 18.46 -5.59 7.96
N TYR A 107 17.21 -5.42 7.50
CA TYR A 107 16.89 -4.85 6.19
C TYR A 107 17.46 -5.64 5.00
N GLY A 108 17.11 -6.89 4.89
CA GLY A 108 17.47 -7.72 3.74
C GLY A 108 16.43 -7.64 2.61
N LEU A 109 16.62 -8.46 1.59
CA LEU A 109 15.76 -8.47 0.42
C LEU A 109 14.37 -9.03 0.75
N GLY A 110 13.36 -8.22 0.54
CA GLY A 110 12.02 -8.56 0.21
C GLY A 110 11.10 -9.16 1.24
N THR A 111 9.91 -8.64 1.25
CA THR A 111 8.78 -9.20 1.97
C THR A 111 7.81 -9.88 1.02
N GLN A 112 7.10 -10.89 1.51
CA GLN A 112 6.04 -11.55 0.80
C GLN A 112 4.90 -11.89 1.75
N TYR A 113 3.67 -11.59 1.36
CA TYR A 113 2.48 -12.05 2.04
C TYR A 113 1.49 -12.58 1.01
N ARG A 114 1.03 -13.82 1.17
CA ARG A 114 0.12 -14.52 0.24
C ARG A 114 0.56 -14.44 -1.22
N TYR A 115 1.85 -14.73 -1.46
CA TYR A 115 2.51 -14.61 -2.77
C TYR A 115 2.60 -13.18 -3.32
N ILE A 116 2.18 -12.15 -2.59
CA ILE A 116 2.34 -10.77 -3.01
C ILE A 116 3.67 -10.26 -2.45
N GLU A 117 4.60 -9.94 -3.33
CA GLU A 117 5.93 -9.43 -3.00
C GLU A 117 5.88 -7.91 -2.76
N GLY A 118 6.63 -7.43 -1.78
CA GLY A 118 6.88 -6.01 -1.61
C GLY A 118 5.66 -5.18 -1.23
N LEU A 119 4.79 -5.66 -0.33
CA LEU A 119 3.66 -4.86 0.16
C LEU A 119 4.09 -3.69 1.06
N TRP A 120 5.32 -3.75 1.59
CA TRP A 120 5.91 -2.69 2.45
C TRP A 120 7.42 -2.54 2.32
N ASP A 121 7.97 -2.89 1.18
CA ASP A 121 9.38 -2.68 0.87
C ASP A 121 9.58 -2.27 -0.60
N ASN A 122 10.82 -2.04 -1.00
CA ASN A 122 11.27 -1.68 -2.33
C ASN A 122 10.73 -0.32 -2.81
N VAL A 123 9.43 -0.20 -3.09
CA VAL A 123 8.76 1.08 -3.36
C VAL A 123 7.39 1.11 -2.67
N TYR A 124 6.95 2.30 -2.26
CA TYR A 124 5.55 2.51 -1.91
C TYR A 124 4.65 2.24 -3.11
N ASP A 125 3.46 1.75 -2.86
CA ASP A 125 2.39 1.66 -3.86
C ASP A 125 1.47 2.89 -3.79
N TRP A 126 1.34 3.64 -4.88
CA TRP A 126 0.22 4.57 -5.02
C TRP A 126 -1.10 3.82 -4.82
N GLY A 127 -1.93 4.30 -3.89
CA GLY A 127 -3.27 3.76 -3.65
C GLY A 127 -4.35 4.54 -4.39
N ASP A 128 -5.15 3.86 -5.18
CA ASP A 128 -6.27 4.48 -5.88
C ASP A 128 -7.60 4.31 -5.13
N GLY A 129 -8.67 4.91 -5.62
CA GLY A 129 -9.98 4.85 -4.99
C GLY A 129 -10.11 5.63 -3.68
N CYS A 130 -9.12 6.44 -3.32
CA CYS A 130 -9.15 7.28 -2.13
C CYS A 130 -8.36 8.57 -2.30
N TYR A 131 -8.71 9.58 -1.50
CA TYR A 131 -7.95 10.82 -1.41
C TYR A 131 -8.22 11.54 -0.08
N TYR A 132 -7.31 12.47 0.29
CA TYR A 132 -7.51 13.38 1.40
C TYR A 132 -8.03 14.75 0.95
N ASN A 133 -8.84 15.37 1.80
CA ASN A 133 -9.21 16.78 1.71
C ASN A 133 -9.55 17.31 3.14
N SER A 134 -10.13 18.50 3.22
CA SER A 134 -10.53 19.12 4.52
C SER A 134 -11.58 18.30 5.29
N ASN A 135 -12.30 17.39 4.64
CA ASN A 135 -13.26 16.49 5.29
C ASN A 135 -12.62 15.14 5.70
N GLY A 136 -11.31 14.98 5.53
CA GLY A 136 -10.56 13.79 5.90
C GLY A 136 -10.34 12.81 4.75
N LEU A 137 -10.43 11.51 5.05
CA LEU A 137 -10.31 10.42 4.09
C LEU A 137 -11.61 10.29 3.29
N ASN A 138 -11.48 10.31 1.99
CA ASN A 138 -12.59 10.14 1.04
C ASN A 138 -12.40 8.88 0.22
N ILE A 139 -13.47 8.13 -0.02
CA ILE A 139 -13.48 6.85 -0.74
C ILE A 139 -14.29 6.96 -2.01
N ILE A 140 -13.75 6.45 -3.11
CA ILE A 140 -14.42 6.30 -4.41
C ILE A 140 -14.57 4.80 -4.68
N ASN A 141 -15.80 4.29 -4.70
CA ASN A 141 -16.07 2.85 -4.84
C ASN A 141 -16.04 2.33 -6.27
N THR A 142 -16.09 3.21 -7.26
CA THR A 142 -16.22 2.82 -8.67
C THR A 142 -14.89 3.09 -9.40
N PRO A 143 -14.17 2.07 -9.88
CA PRO A 143 -12.85 2.23 -10.51
C PRO A 143 -12.82 3.21 -11.69
N SER A 144 -13.86 3.23 -12.53
CA SER A 144 -13.97 4.18 -13.66
C SER A 144 -14.12 5.64 -13.23
N SER A 145 -14.42 5.88 -11.94
CA SER A 145 -14.56 7.23 -11.36
C SER A 145 -13.37 7.65 -10.51
N PHE A 146 -12.31 6.85 -10.42
CA PHE A 146 -11.14 7.17 -9.60
C PHE A 146 -10.53 8.50 -9.99
N SER A 147 -10.29 9.32 -8.98
CA SER A 147 -9.79 10.68 -9.09
C SER A 147 -8.79 10.97 -7.98
N ASP A 148 -7.96 11.98 -8.17
CA ASP A 148 -6.97 12.35 -7.18
C ASP A 148 -7.51 13.24 -6.06
N ASN A 149 -8.68 13.89 -6.25
CA ASN A 149 -9.17 14.89 -5.29
C ASN A 149 -10.70 15.13 -5.30
N SER A 150 -11.49 14.33 -6.00
CA SER A 150 -12.93 14.58 -6.15
C SER A 150 -13.76 13.30 -6.31
N GLY A 151 -15.07 13.42 -6.15
CA GLY A 151 -16.04 12.34 -6.42
C GLY A 151 -16.14 11.28 -5.32
N GLY A 152 -15.45 11.43 -4.19
CA GLY A 152 -15.49 10.48 -3.09
C GLY A 152 -16.46 10.85 -1.98
N ILE A 153 -16.71 9.89 -1.10
CA ILE A 153 -17.51 10.03 0.11
C ILE A 153 -16.55 10.10 1.31
N ALA A 154 -16.64 11.14 2.12
CA ALA A 154 -15.83 11.31 3.31
C ALA A 154 -16.23 10.29 4.39
N VAL A 155 -15.26 9.59 4.96
CA VAL A 155 -15.48 8.58 5.99
C VAL A 155 -15.01 9.01 7.38
N GLY A 156 -14.14 10.00 7.46
CA GLY A 156 -13.65 10.56 8.72
C GLY A 156 -12.27 11.16 8.58
N VAL A 157 -11.80 11.82 9.63
CA VAL A 157 -10.48 12.46 9.68
C VAL A 157 -9.50 11.55 10.41
N PRO A 158 -8.49 10.98 9.73
CA PRO A 158 -7.50 10.13 10.37
C PRO A 158 -6.59 10.92 11.32
N SER A 159 -6.21 10.29 12.43
CA SER A 159 -5.14 10.79 13.29
C SER A 159 -3.78 10.51 12.67
N SER A 160 -2.92 11.54 12.63
CA SER A 160 -1.55 11.40 12.10
C SER A 160 -0.59 10.97 13.22
N GLY A 161 0.32 10.05 12.95
CA GLY A 161 1.30 9.56 13.92
C GLY A 161 1.37 8.02 13.96
N TRP A 162 1.96 7.46 15.01
CA TRP A 162 1.83 6.03 15.30
C TRP A 162 0.46 5.77 15.92
N PRO A 163 -0.42 5.02 15.25
CA PRO A 163 -1.78 4.81 15.72
C PRO A 163 -1.82 4.06 17.06
N SER A 164 -2.65 4.55 17.96
CA SER A 164 -2.97 3.89 19.24
C SER A 164 -4.42 3.42 19.32
N ALA A 165 -5.28 3.89 18.41
CA ALA A 165 -6.64 3.41 18.25
C ALA A 165 -7.08 3.54 16.80
N PHE A 166 -7.91 2.57 16.38
CA PHE A 166 -8.55 2.54 15.06
C PHE A 166 -10.06 2.49 15.19
N THR A 167 -10.76 2.93 14.15
CA THR A 167 -12.19 2.74 13.98
C THR A 167 -12.50 2.25 12.58
N VAL A 168 -13.70 1.74 12.38
CA VAL A 168 -14.29 1.51 11.07
C VAL A 168 -15.15 2.71 10.68
N ALA A 169 -15.28 2.97 9.39
CA ALA A 169 -16.19 4.00 8.91
C ALA A 169 -17.64 3.65 9.26
N THR A 170 -18.44 4.67 9.59
CA THR A 170 -19.86 4.53 9.90
C THR A 170 -20.78 4.85 8.70
N VAL A 171 -20.17 5.09 7.54
CA VAL A 171 -20.89 5.39 6.30
C VAL A 171 -21.37 4.08 5.67
N ALA A 172 -22.65 4.00 5.36
CA ALA A 172 -23.27 2.81 4.79
C ALA A 172 -22.57 2.36 3.49
N GLY A 173 -22.17 1.07 3.45
CA GLY A 173 -21.42 0.46 2.36
C GLY A 173 -19.92 0.74 2.37
N LEU A 174 -19.40 1.45 3.39
CA LEU A 174 -17.98 1.75 3.59
C LEU A 174 -17.45 1.26 4.95
N GLU A 175 -18.18 0.41 5.65
CA GLU A 175 -17.82 -0.12 6.98
C GLU A 175 -16.56 -1.00 6.97
N TRP A 176 -16.07 -1.35 5.79
CA TRP A 176 -14.79 -2.04 5.58
C TRP A 176 -13.58 -1.11 5.67
N VAL A 177 -13.77 0.22 5.68
CA VAL A 177 -12.67 1.20 5.76
C VAL A 177 -12.25 1.35 7.21
N ILE A 178 -10.97 1.09 7.49
CA ILE A 178 -10.34 1.25 8.79
C ILE A 178 -9.40 2.45 8.73
N TYR A 179 -9.45 3.33 9.74
CA TYR A 179 -8.53 4.44 9.88
C TYR A 179 -8.26 4.76 11.35
N PRO A 180 -7.09 5.37 11.68
CA PRO A 180 -6.75 5.70 13.06
C PRO A 180 -7.55 6.89 13.57
N THR A 181 -8.01 6.79 14.83
CA THR A 181 -8.70 7.87 15.55
C THR A 181 -7.86 8.48 16.63
N ALA A 182 -6.77 7.83 17.04
CA ALA A 182 -5.81 8.36 17.99
C ALA A 182 -4.38 7.93 17.61
N SER A 183 -3.43 8.78 17.95
CA SER A 183 -1.99 8.53 17.86
C SER A 183 -1.36 8.75 19.25
N GLY A 184 -0.18 8.20 19.47
CA GLY A 184 0.53 8.26 20.76
C GLY A 184 1.37 7.02 21.02
N GLY A 185 1.43 6.12 20.04
CA GLY A 185 2.33 4.97 20.04
C GLY A 185 3.75 5.34 19.59
N SER A 186 4.49 4.32 19.22
CA SER A 186 5.82 4.39 18.61
C SER A 186 5.99 3.18 17.69
N GLU A 187 7.10 3.07 16.99
CA GLU A 187 7.45 1.91 16.16
C GLU A 187 7.49 0.57 16.92
N THR A 188 7.41 0.61 18.26
CA THR A 188 7.45 -0.58 19.11
C THR A 188 6.18 -0.80 19.93
N THR A 189 5.17 0.09 19.81
CA THR A 189 3.93 0.01 20.61
C THR A 189 2.70 0.10 19.71
N TYR A 190 1.64 -0.64 20.05
CA TYR A 190 0.37 -0.70 19.31
C TYR A 190 0.57 -1.04 17.83
N SER A 191 0.23 -0.10 16.92
CA SER A 191 0.58 -0.20 15.51
C SER A 191 1.99 0.35 15.30
N ALA A 192 2.89 -0.49 14.80
CA ALA A 192 4.29 -0.14 14.56
C ALA A 192 4.48 0.74 13.32
N ASP A 193 3.46 0.89 12.48
CA ASP A 193 3.52 1.57 11.21
C ASP A 193 2.93 2.97 11.33
N TYR A 194 3.58 3.95 10.70
CA TYR A 194 3.18 5.34 10.76
C TYR A 194 2.01 5.63 9.80
N TRP A 195 1.02 6.36 10.26
CA TRP A 195 -0.07 6.88 9.43
C TRP A 195 0.06 8.38 9.26
N ASN A 196 0.10 8.84 8.03
CA ASN A 196 0.15 10.25 7.70
C ASN A 196 -1.19 10.74 7.15
N PHE A 197 -1.61 11.93 7.61
CA PHE A 197 -2.78 12.64 7.08
C PHE A 197 -2.41 14.09 6.84
N ASP A 198 -2.76 14.59 5.64
CA ASP A 198 -2.67 16.02 5.29
C ASP A 198 -3.76 16.36 4.27
N ALA A 199 -4.65 17.28 4.66
CA ALA A 199 -5.77 17.71 3.84
C ALA A 199 -5.36 18.41 2.53
N SER A 200 -4.13 18.94 2.45
CA SER A 200 -3.59 19.65 1.29
C SER A 200 -2.90 18.73 0.27
N ASN A 201 -2.61 17.50 0.66
CA ASN A 201 -1.89 16.52 -0.16
C ASN A 201 -2.76 15.27 -0.40
N PRO A 202 -3.53 15.24 -1.50
CA PRO A 202 -4.65 14.32 -1.63
C PRO A 202 -4.27 12.87 -1.91
N CYS A 203 -3.10 12.57 -2.48
CA CYS A 203 -2.80 11.24 -2.99
C CYS A 203 -2.14 10.37 -1.93
N LEU A 204 -2.80 9.27 -1.54
CA LEU A 204 -2.27 8.30 -0.59
C LEU A 204 -1.33 7.31 -1.29
N TYR A 205 -0.31 6.87 -0.55
CA TYR A 205 0.51 5.71 -0.87
C TYR A 205 0.68 4.82 0.36
N PHE A 206 0.96 3.54 0.14
CA PHE A 206 0.94 2.50 1.17
C PHE A 206 2.23 1.70 1.23
N GLY A 207 2.51 1.16 2.41
CA GLY A 207 3.58 0.18 2.63
C GLY A 207 4.89 0.80 3.06
N GLY A 208 5.90 0.73 2.23
CA GLY A 208 7.24 1.26 2.52
C GLY A 208 8.10 1.29 1.28
N SER A 209 9.30 1.87 1.41
CA SER A 209 10.26 1.97 0.32
C SER A 209 11.66 1.55 0.77
N TYR A 210 12.56 1.45 -0.19
CA TYR A 210 13.94 1.01 0.02
C TYR A 210 14.77 1.90 0.96
N ASP A 211 14.37 3.14 1.20
CA ASP A 211 15.09 4.15 1.99
C ASP A 211 14.43 4.49 3.34
N GLN A 212 13.42 3.76 3.73
CA GLN A 212 12.63 4.05 4.93
C GLN A 212 12.93 3.09 6.08
N GLY A 213 13.56 3.45 7.10
CA GLY A 213 13.87 2.62 8.27
C GLY A 213 12.69 1.91 8.96
N GLY A 214 12.60 1.99 10.29
CA GLY A 214 11.65 1.22 11.11
C GLY A 214 10.16 1.65 11.05
N GLY A 215 9.84 2.81 10.47
CA GLY A 215 8.46 3.33 10.44
C GLY A 215 7.57 2.80 9.30
N LEU A 216 8.11 1.91 8.48
CA LEU A 216 7.37 1.29 7.36
C LEU A 216 6.78 -0.06 7.77
N GLY A 217 5.78 -0.50 7.04
CA GLY A 217 5.15 -1.80 7.23
C GLY A 217 3.87 -1.90 6.42
N LEU A 218 3.18 -3.02 6.56
CA LEU A 218 1.95 -3.29 5.79
C LEU A 218 0.89 -2.21 5.98
N PHE A 219 0.81 -1.61 7.17
CA PHE A 219 -0.22 -0.63 7.55
C PHE A 219 0.26 0.82 7.43
N CYS A 220 1.48 1.05 6.96
CA CYS A 220 2.01 2.40 6.77
C CYS A 220 1.24 3.12 5.66
N VAL A 221 0.85 4.36 5.94
CA VAL A 221 0.14 5.24 5.01
C VAL A 221 0.87 6.58 4.93
N GLY A 222 1.24 6.94 3.72
CA GLY A 222 1.78 8.25 3.41
C GLY A 222 0.89 9.03 2.45
N TYR A 223 1.27 10.28 2.20
CA TYR A 223 0.56 11.15 1.26
C TYR A 223 1.52 11.96 0.39
N SER A 224 1.01 12.43 -0.73
CA SER A 224 1.69 13.43 -1.56
C SER A 224 0.72 14.22 -2.43
N GLY A 225 1.23 15.27 -3.06
CA GLY A 225 0.47 16.04 -4.03
C GLY A 225 0.14 15.24 -5.30
N ALA A 226 -0.94 15.60 -5.99
CA ALA A 226 -1.38 14.91 -7.20
C ALA A 226 -0.36 14.95 -8.36
N SER A 227 0.50 15.97 -8.40
CA SER A 227 1.58 16.10 -9.39
C SER A 227 2.91 15.48 -8.95
N SER A 228 2.97 14.90 -7.76
CA SER A 228 4.20 14.35 -7.20
C SER A 228 4.63 13.07 -7.88
N SER A 229 5.95 12.91 -8.02
CA SER A 229 6.58 11.76 -8.66
C SER A 229 7.95 11.57 -8.00
N TYR A 230 8.15 10.42 -7.34
CA TYR A 230 9.36 10.15 -6.57
C TYR A 230 9.95 8.80 -6.90
N ALA A 231 11.27 8.66 -6.75
CA ALA A 231 12.01 7.42 -7.01
C ALA A 231 11.60 6.25 -6.10
N TYR A 232 10.99 6.56 -4.97
CA TYR A 232 10.57 5.59 -3.96
C TYR A 232 9.05 5.31 -3.98
N ILE A 233 8.28 5.90 -4.91
CA ILE A 233 6.84 5.61 -5.06
C ILE A 233 6.58 5.03 -6.44
N GLY A 234 6.04 3.84 -6.45
CA GLY A 234 5.64 3.08 -7.62
C GLY A 234 4.15 2.79 -7.64
N CYS A 235 3.79 1.71 -8.31
CA CYS A 235 2.40 1.29 -8.45
C CYS A 235 2.28 -0.23 -8.58
N ARG A 236 1.10 -0.73 -8.28
CA ARG A 236 0.72 -2.14 -8.43
C ARG A 236 -0.58 -2.22 -9.19
N LEU A 237 -0.72 -3.24 -10.02
CA LEU A 237 -1.97 -3.50 -10.72
C LEU A 237 -2.87 -4.47 -9.94
N GLN A 238 -4.17 -4.33 -10.20
CA GLN A 238 -5.18 -5.34 -9.87
C GLN A 238 -6.05 -5.59 -11.09
N LYS A 239 -6.67 -6.76 -11.14
CA LYS A 239 -7.67 -7.10 -12.14
C LYS A 239 -8.99 -7.40 -11.45
N LEU A 240 -10.02 -6.72 -11.88
CA LEU A 240 -11.40 -6.94 -11.44
C LEU A 240 -12.13 -7.85 -12.43
N PRO A 241 -13.20 -8.53 -12.01
CA PRO A 241 -14.01 -9.38 -12.86
C PRO A 241 -14.54 -8.68 -14.10
#